data_9d6233081242bbcb490ed7f21432f0b1
#
_entry.id   9d6233081242bbcb490ed7f21432f0b1
#
_cell.length_a   1.000
_cell.length_b   1.000
_cell.length_c   1.000
_cell.angle_alpha   90.00
_cell.angle_beta   90.00
_cell.angle_gamma   90.00
#
_symmetry.space_group_name_H-M   'P 1'
#
loop_
_entity.id
_entity.type
_entity.pdbx_description
1 polymer ?
#
loop_
_entity_poly.entity_id
_entity_poly.type
_entity_poly.pdbx_seq_one_letter_code
_entity_poly.pdbx_strand_id
1 'polypeptide(L)'
;MKIYETIMIDIKNIQGDTILSVPITEECVHVEELMKSDYVELSWNSDQNEEIPVGAYIILDGEKYSLLEPYNPKQKNEVEFQYKPQFHSKFISWGKVPFFMYSYDENNEITNREPDWSLTDNPANFMSVICKAIENETGDTWTYAVDSSLNASTSLSFQSIDILSALNSIASAFETEWWVEKNSMIIHLSKAEHGAVVSLEVGESINTPSVTAGKDGYYTRFYAFGSTRNIVQEYKGANVNNLVNKRLTLDPKKYPNGYKDIRPNLQQGEIFSKILLFDDIYPSSELSISDVRFRLMWRIDSETNDKIQIGTDENGDPIYD
;
A
#
# COMPACT_ATOMS: atom_id res chain seq x y z
N MET A 1 -13.26 0.64 -52.01
CA MET A 1 -13.69 1.18 -50.71
C MET A 1 -13.74 0.00 -49.73
N LYS A 2 -12.78 -0.10 -48.82
CA LYS A 2 -12.83 -1.13 -47.77
C LYS A 2 -13.87 -0.68 -46.77
N ILE A 3 -14.95 -1.40 -46.62
CA ILE A 3 -15.92 -1.22 -45.55
C ILE A 3 -15.27 -1.83 -44.34
N TYR A 4 -14.81 -1.01 -43.42
CA TYR A 4 -14.40 -1.48 -42.09
C TYR A 4 -15.70 -1.70 -41.31
N GLU A 5 -15.97 -2.92 -40.90
CA GLU A 5 -17.06 -3.19 -39.94
C GLU A 5 -16.72 -2.48 -38.64
N THR A 6 -17.63 -1.64 -38.17
CA THR A 6 -17.52 -0.99 -36.89
C THR A 6 -17.72 -2.07 -35.82
N ILE A 7 -16.72 -2.33 -35.00
CA ILE A 7 -16.81 -3.26 -33.88
C ILE A 7 -17.71 -2.60 -32.82
N MET A 8 -18.74 -3.33 -32.41
CA MET A 8 -19.70 -2.88 -31.39
C MET A 8 -19.42 -3.62 -30.08
N ILE A 9 -19.61 -2.95 -28.95
CA ILE A 9 -19.60 -3.55 -27.62
C ILE A 9 -20.94 -3.33 -26.94
N ASP A 10 -21.48 -4.38 -26.32
CA ASP A 10 -22.75 -4.33 -25.62
C ASP A 10 -22.55 -3.93 -24.16
N ILE A 11 -23.26 -2.90 -23.71
CA ILE A 11 -23.41 -2.57 -22.31
C ILE A 11 -24.67 -3.29 -21.81
N LYS A 12 -24.49 -4.09 -20.76
CA LYS A 12 -25.56 -4.93 -20.18
C LYS A 12 -25.93 -4.45 -18.78
N ASN A 13 -27.18 -4.63 -18.40
CA ASN A 13 -27.62 -4.44 -17.02
C ASN A 13 -27.20 -5.62 -16.14
N ILE A 14 -27.48 -5.53 -14.83
CA ILE A 14 -27.13 -6.59 -13.85
C ILE A 14 -27.89 -7.91 -14.12
N GLN A 15 -29.01 -7.90 -14.86
CA GLN A 15 -29.77 -9.08 -15.26
C GLN A 15 -29.20 -9.74 -16.52
N GLY A 16 -28.28 -9.09 -17.21
CA GLY A 16 -27.65 -9.59 -18.43
C GLY A 16 -28.30 -9.11 -19.73
N ASP A 17 -29.33 -8.27 -19.65
CA ASP A 17 -29.97 -7.70 -20.84
C ASP A 17 -29.11 -6.59 -21.42
N THR A 18 -28.96 -6.56 -22.75
CA THR A 18 -28.28 -5.46 -23.44
C THR A 18 -29.12 -4.21 -23.35
N ILE A 19 -28.60 -3.13 -22.75
CA ILE A 19 -29.24 -1.82 -22.63
C ILE A 19 -28.78 -0.85 -23.72
N LEU A 20 -27.52 -0.96 -24.13
CA LEU A 20 -26.90 -0.16 -25.19
C LEU A 20 -25.92 -1.03 -25.98
N SER A 21 -25.76 -0.71 -27.27
CA SER A 21 -24.70 -1.26 -28.10
C SER A 21 -23.95 -0.09 -28.72
N VAL A 22 -22.69 0.07 -28.37
CA VAL A 22 -21.91 1.26 -28.71
C VAL A 22 -20.68 0.90 -29.55
N PRO A 23 -20.26 1.79 -30.47
CA PRO A 23 -19.09 1.53 -31.30
C PRO A 23 -17.80 1.63 -30.50
N ILE A 24 -16.87 0.74 -30.76
CA ILE A 24 -15.49 0.89 -30.31
C ILE A 24 -14.80 1.87 -31.25
N THR A 25 -14.31 2.98 -30.70
CA THR A 25 -13.61 4.04 -31.41
C THR A 25 -12.16 4.10 -30.99
N GLU A 26 -11.33 4.87 -31.69
CA GLU A 26 -9.92 5.12 -31.33
C GLU A 26 -9.78 5.85 -29.97
N GLU A 27 -10.85 6.44 -29.46
CA GLU A 27 -10.88 7.10 -28.14
C GLU A 27 -11.18 6.13 -27.01
N CYS A 28 -11.59 4.89 -27.28
CA CYS A 28 -11.76 3.86 -26.26
C CYS A 28 -10.40 3.35 -25.80
N VAL A 29 -10.23 3.20 -24.49
CA VAL A 29 -8.97 2.75 -23.92
C VAL A 29 -9.19 1.65 -22.89
N HIS A 30 -8.28 0.68 -22.84
CA HIS A 30 -8.14 -0.26 -21.75
C HIS A 30 -6.87 0.12 -20.97
N VAL A 31 -7.03 0.38 -19.68
CA VAL A 31 -5.94 0.75 -18.78
C VAL A 31 -5.78 -0.35 -17.75
N GLU A 32 -4.60 -0.94 -17.71
CA GLU A 32 -4.22 -1.92 -16.70
C GLU A 32 -2.92 -1.45 -16.05
N GLU A 33 -2.97 -1.18 -14.76
CA GLU A 33 -1.84 -0.75 -13.94
C GLU A 33 -1.76 -1.64 -12.70
N LEU A 34 -0.61 -2.28 -12.54
CA LEU A 34 -0.36 -3.22 -11.45
C LEU A 34 -0.71 -2.63 -10.09
N MET A 35 -1.47 -3.38 -9.28
CA MET A 35 -1.89 -3.02 -7.92
C MET A 35 -2.76 -1.77 -7.81
N LYS A 36 -3.18 -1.15 -8.91
CA LYS A 36 -3.79 0.17 -8.87
C LYS A 36 -5.08 0.29 -9.66
N SER A 37 -5.07 -0.04 -10.94
CA SER A 37 -6.23 0.15 -11.81
C SER A 37 -6.31 -0.90 -12.90
N ASP A 38 -7.55 -1.25 -13.24
CA ASP A 38 -7.89 -2.06 -14.39
C ASP A 38 -9.31 -1.70 -14.81
N TYR A 39 -9.42 -0.93 -15.89
CA TYR A 39 -10.70 -0.46 -16.40
C TYR A 39 -10.69 -0.27 -17.91
N VAL A 40 -11.87 -0.34 -18.48
CA VAL A 40 -12.15 0.01 -19.87
C VAL A 40 -12.96 1.30 -19.91
N GLU A 41 -12.42 2.33 -20.55
CA GLU A 41 -13.16 3.56 -20.84
C GLU A 41 -13.70 3.49 -22.27
N LEU A 42 -15.01 3.55 -22.42
CA LEU A 42 -15.66 3.66 -23.72
C LEU A 42 -15.91 5.15 -24.01
N SER A 43 -15.83 5.54 -25.29
CA SER A 43 -16.07 6.92 -25.73
C SER A 43 -16.98 6.94 -26.93
N TRP A 44 -18.15 7.61 -26.80
CA TRP A 44 -19.09 7.83 -27.92
C TRP A 44 -19.93 9.10 -27.70
N ASN A 45 -20.59 9.54 -28.76
CA ASN A 45 -21.58 10.60 -28.67
C ASN A 45 -22.95 10.00 -28.99
N SER A 46 -24.02 10.54 -28.37
CA SER A 46 -25.42 10.22 -28.62
C SER A 46 -26.25 11.50 -28.68
N ASP A 47 -27.33 11.45 -29.43
CA ASP A 47 -28.37 12.49 -29.46
C ASP A 47 -29.45 12.28 -28.37
N GLN A 48 -29.33 11.23 -27.60
CA GLN A 48 -30.23 10.89 -26.49
C GLN A 48 -29.43 10.87 -25.17
N ASN A 49 -30.11 11.27 -24.10
CA ASN A 49 -29.59 11.11 -22.76
C ASN A 49 -29.94 9.70 -22.25
N GLU A 50 -29.03 8.75 -22.49
CA GLU A 50 -29.18 7.35 -22.11
C GLU A 50 -28.66 7.15 -20.71
N GLU A 51 -29.43 6.49 -19.87
CA GLU A 51 -29.04 6.16 -18.50
C GLU A 51 -28.23 4.86 -18.46
N ILE A 52 -27.07 4.89 -17.83
CA ILE A 52 -26.25 3.71 -17.57
C ILE A 52 -26.27 3.47 -16.05
N PRO A 53 -27.01 2.45 -15.57
CA PRO A 53 -27.14 2.21 -14.14
C PRO A 53 -25.83 1.67 -13.54
N VAL A 54 -25.60 1.96 -12.26
CA VAL A 54 -24.53 1.34 -11.50
C VAL A 54 -24.67 -0.18 -11.52
N GLY A 55 -23.56 -0.89 -11.74
CA GLY A 55 -23.55 -2.34 -11.93
C GLY A 55 -23.77 -2.79 -13.38
N ALA A 56 -24.11 -1.87 -14.31
CA ALA A 56 -24.03 -2.17 -15.73
C ALA A 56 -22.60 -2.63 -16.07
N TYR A 57 -22.49 -3.51 -17.06
CA TYR A 57 -21.20 -4.11 -17.37
C TYR A 57 -21.02 -4.34 -18.88
N ILE A 58 -19.77 -4.49 -19.25
CA ILE A 58 -19.32 -4.95 -20.56
C ILE A 58 -18.53 -6.25 -20.41
N ILE A 59 -18.37 -6.98 -21.49
CA ILE A 59 -17.47 -8.11 -21.59
C ILE A 59 -16.41 -7.79 -22.65
N LEU A 60 -15.15 -7.80 -22.23
CA LEU A 60 -14.00 -7.63 -23.10
C LEU A 60 -13.07 -8.83 -22.92
N ASP A 61 -12.71 -9.51 -24.01
CA ASP A 61 -11.85 -10.70 -24.01
C ASP A 61 -12.29 -11.81 -23.02
N GLY A 62 -13.60 -11.92 -22.82
CA GLY A 62 -14.20 -12.89 -21.88
C GLY A 62 -14.30 -12.42 -20.42
N GLU A 63 -13.68 -11.27 -20.10
CA GLU A 63 -13.66 -10.68 -18.76
C GLU A 63 -14.79 -9.65 -18.59
N LYS A 64 -15.35 -9.63 -17.39
CA LYS A 64 -16.44 -8.70 -17.03
C LYS A 64 -15.87 -7.46 -16.37
N TYR A 65 -16.20 -6.29 -16.95
CA TYR A 65 -15.90 -4.96 -16.41
C TYR A 65 -17.19 -4.25 -16.06
N SER A 66 -17.32 -3.73 -14.87
CA SER A 66 -18.57 -3.16 -14.33
C SER A 66 -18.45 -1.67 -13.98
N LEU A 67 -19.53 -0.93 -14.16
CA LEU A 67 -19.64 0.45 -13.73
C LEU A 67 -19.84 0.49 -12.20
N LEU A 68 -18.86 1.02 -11.47
CA LEU A 68 -18.87 0.99 -10.00
C LEU A 68 -19.46 2.25 -9.36
N GLU A 69 -19.73 3.29 -10.15
CA GLU A 69 -20.22 4.59 -9.67
C GLU A 69 -21.30 5.15 -10.58
N PRO A 70 -22.19 6.01 -10.05
CA PRO A 70 -23.15 6.72 -10.89
C PRO A 70 -22.44 7.52 -11.99
N TYR A 71 -22.93 7.40 -13.20
CA TYR A 71 -22.37 8.08 -14.36
C TYR A 71 -23.38 9.02 -14.99
N ASN A 72 -22.93 10.23 -15.35
CA ASN A 72 -23.71 11.19 -16.11
C ASN A 72 -22.90 11.65 -17.33
N PRO A 73 -23.47 11.62 -18.53
CA PRO A 73 -22.79 12.09 -19.73
C PRO A 73 -22.60 13.62 -19.70
N LYS A 74 -21.57 14.07 -20.40
CA LYS A 74 -21.36 15.50 -20.61
C LYS A 74 -22.23 16.00 -21.74
N GLN A 75 -23.18 16.89 -21.46
CA GLN A 75 -23.99 17.57 -22.50
C GLN A 75 -23.09 18.59 -23.23
N LYS A 76 -22.94 18.45 -24.56
CA LYS A 76 -22.16 19.35 -25.40
C LYS A 76 -23.00 20.51 -25.93
N ASN A 77 -24.27 20.24 -26.29
CA ASN A 77 -25.27 21.20 -26.77
C ASN A 77 -26.68 20.67 -26.47
N GLU A 78 -27.72 21.28 -27.02
CA GLU A 78 -29.12 20.94 -26.75
C GLU A 78 -29.49 19.49 -27.13
N VAL A 79 -28.77 18.89 -28.08
CA VAL A 79 -29.10 17.58 -28.67
C VAL A 79 -27.94 16.59 -28.67
N GLU A 80 -26.80 16.91 -28.08
CA GLU A 80 -25.63 16.05 -28.14
C GLU A 80 -25.03 15.81 -26.74
N PHE A 81 -24.90 14.54 -26.40
CA PHE A 81 -24.30 14.05 -25.18
C PHE A 81 -23.00 13.27 -25.48
N GLN A 82 -21.95 13.53 -24.75
CA GLN A 82 -20.70 12.78 -24.81
C GLN A 82 -20.62 11.84 -23.61
N TYR A 83 -20.35 10.58 -23.90
CA TYR A 83 -20.19 9.50 -22.94
C TYR A 83 -18.73 9.09 -22.84
N LYS A 84 -18.23 8.95 -21.60
CA LYS A 84 -16.91 8.39 -21.26
C LYS A 84 -16.99 7.60 -19.95
N PRO A 85 -17.87 6.59 -19.86
CA PRO A 85 -17.95 5.75 -18.67
C PRO A 85 -16.72 4.86 -18.53
N GLN A 86 -16.29 4.62 -17.29
CA GLN A 86 -15.22 3.68 -16.95
C GLN A 86 -15.82 2.43 -16.32
N PHE A 87 -15.60 1.30 -16.95
CA PHE A 87 -16.00 -0.01 -16.48
C PHE A 87 -14.78 -0.70 -15.88
N HIS A 88 -14.86 -1.05 -14.62
CA HIS A 88 -13.74 -1.58 -13.83
C HIS A 88 -13.79 -3.10 -13.73
N SER A 89 -12.63 -3.73 -13.69
CA SER A 89 -12.53 -5.16 -13.39
C SER A 89 -13.03 -5.47 -11.99
N LYS A 90 -13.36 -6.75 -11.76
CA LYS A 90 -13.99 -7.22 -10.53
C LYS A 90 -13.15 -6.90 -9.28
N PHE A 91 -11.83 -7.09 -9.34
CA PHE A 91 -10.99 -6.87 -8.17
C PHE A 91 -10.87 -5.38 -7.75
N ILE A 92 -11.10 -4.45 -8.67
CA ILE A 92 -11.15 -3.02 -8.31
C ILE A 92 -12.35 -2.71 -7.40
N SER A 93 -13.45 -3.48 -7.52
CA SER A 93 -14.60 -3.32 -6.63
C SER A 93 -14.28 -3.63 -5.16
N TRP A 94 -13.19 -4.36 -4.88
CA TRP A 94 -12.75 -4.62 -3.50
C TRP A 94 -12.35 -3.35 -2.75
N GLY A 95 -12.04 -2.27 -3.43
CA GLY A 95 -11.89 -0.93 -2.85
C GLY A 95 -13.17 -0.35 -2.26
N LYS A 96 -14.33 -1.02 -2.44
CA LYS A 96 -15.62 -0.67 -1.85
C LYS A 96 -16.15 -1.73 -0.87
N VAL A 97 -15.32 -2.74 -0.57
CA VAL A 97 -15.65 -3.85 0.33
C VAL A 97 -14.82 -3.73 1.60
N PRO A 98 -15.46 -3.61 2.78
CA PRO A 98 -14.73 -3.45 4.03
C PRO A 98 -13.94 -4.71 4.39
N PHE A 99 -12.80 -4.52 5.04
CA PHE A 99 -11.91 -5.59 5.48
C PHE A 99 -12.04 -5.82 6.99
N PHE A 100 -12.68 -6.92 7.37
CA PHE A 100 -12.93 -7.28 8.76
C PHE A 100 -12.11 -8.50 9.21
N MET A 101 -11.84 -8.57 10.51
CA MET A 101 -11.57 -9.83 11.16
C MET A 101 -12.89 -10.45 11.60
N TYR A 102 -13.08 -11.72 11.29
CA TYR A 102 -14.33 -12.44 11.55
C TYR A 102 -14.20 -13.39 12.74
N SER A 103 -15.25 -13.44 13.56
CA SER A 103 -15.46 -14.53 14.52
C SER A 103 -16.61 -15.40 14.06
N TYR A 104 -16.54 -16.70 14.34
CA TYR A 104 -17.52 -17.68 13.93
C TYR A 104 -18.04 -18.45 15.14
N ASP A 105 -19.26 -18.95 15.07
CA ASP A 105 -19.81 -19.91 16.01
C ASP A 105 -19.47 -21.36 15.63
N GLU A 106 -20.05 -22.31 16.39
CA GLU A 106 -19.88 -23.75 16.19
C GLU A 106 -20.46 -24.24 14.84
N ASN A 107 -21.38 -23.49 14.24
CA ASN A 107 -22.00 -23.77 12.96
C ASN A 107 -21.27 -23.08 11.79
N ASN A 108 -20.16 -22.42 12.07
CA ASN A 108 -19.39 -21.62 11.11
C ASN A 108 -20.14 -20.38 10.58
N GLU A 109 -21.10 -19.86 11.38
CA GLU A 109 -21.80 -18.60 11.10
C GLU A 109 -21.03 -17.41 11.69
N ILE A 110 -21.02 -16.29 10.98
CA ILE A 110 -20.32 -15.09 11.42
C ILE A 110 -21.04 -14.48 12.63
N THR A 111 -20.35 -14.40 13.77
CA THR A 111 -20.86 -13.82 15.00
C THR A 111 -20.36 -12.40 15.24
N ASN A 112 -19.21 -12.02 14.70
CA ASN A 112 -18.66 -10.68 14.81
C ASN A 112 -17.84 -10.29 13.59
N ARG A 113 -17.81 -8.97 13.30
CA ARG A 113 -16.97 -8.31 12.31
C ARG A 113 -16.20 -7.20 13.02
N GLU A 114 -14.90 -7.38 13.20
CA GLU A 114 -14.02 -6.40 13.85
C GLU A 114 -13.34 -5.55 12.78
N PRO A 115 -13.58 -4.23 12.74
CA PRO A 115 -13.00 -3.34 11.73
C PRO A 115 -11.57 -2.91 12.05
N ASP A 116 -11.20 -2.91 13.35
CA ASP A 116 -9.90 -2.43 13.82
C ASP A 116 -9.18 -3.57 14.54
N TRP A 117 -8.17 -4.13 13.88
CA TRP A 117 -7.48 -5.31 14.39
C TRP A 117 -6.02 -5.37 13.94
N SER A 118 -5.25 -6.23 14.58
CA SER A 118 -3.83 -6.45 14.28
C SER A 118 -3.52 -7.94 14.26
N LEU A 119 -2.65 -8.33 13.37
CA LEU A 119 -2.17 -9.70 13.26
C LEU A 119 -0.65 -9.71 13.04
N THR A 120 0.03 -10.65 13.66
CA THR A 120 1.44 -10.97 13.39
C THR A 120 1.51 -12.36 12.79
N ASP A 121 1.77 -12.44 11.51
CA ASP A 121 1.80 -13.73 10.80
C ASP A 121 2.64 -13.68 9.52
N ASN A 122 2.71 -14.80 8.83
CA ASN A 122 3.34 -14.96 7.52
C ASN A 122 2.39 -14.51 6.38
N PRO A 123 2.92 -14.29 5.15
CA PRO A 123 2.12 -13.80 4.03
C PRO A 123 0.94 -14.69 3.66
N ALA A 124 1.11 -16.02 3.74
CA ALA A 124 0.06 -16.96 3.35
C ALA A 124 -1.18 -16.83 4.24
N ASN A 125 -0.99 -16.64 5.55
CA ASN A 125 -2.09 -16.44 6.47
C ASN A 125 -2.81 -15.09 6.22
N PHE A 126 -2.08 -14.02 5.92
CA PHE A 126 -2.70 -12.76 5.51
C PHE A 126 -3.55 -12.92 4.24
N MET A 127 -3.03 -13.63 3.23
CA MET A 127 -3.77 -13.90 2.00
C MET A 127 -5.00 -14.79 2.23
N SER A 128 -4.91 -15.73 3.16
CA SER A 128 -6.07 -16.54 3.59
C SER A 128 -7.18 -15.66 4.19
N VAL A 129 -6.81 -14.68 5.04
CA VAL A 129 -7.78 -13.72 5.61
C VAL A 129 -8.41 -12.85 4.52
N ILE A 130 -7.61 -12.39 3.54
CA ILE A 130 -8.12 -11.63 2.37
C ILE A 130 -9.15 -12.46 1.59
N CYS A 131 -8.82 -13.68 1.19
CA CYS A 131 -9.74 -14.54 0.44
C CYS A 131 -11.02 -14.83 1.23
N LYS A 132 -10.90 -15.04 2.55
CA LYS A 132 -12.06 -15.24 3.42
C LYS A 132 -12.94 -14.00 3.55
N ALA A 133 -12.33 -12.81 3.60
CA ALA A 133 -13.05 -11.55 3.60
C ALA A 133 -13.81 -11.32 2.28
N ILE A 134 -13.18 -11.61 1.14
CA ILE A 134 -13.85 -11.54 -0.17
C ILE A 134 -15.05 -12.49 -0.20
N GLU A 135 -14.85 -13.75 0.20
CA GLU A 135 -15.92 -14.75 0.22
C GLU A 135 -17.11 -14.32 1.10
N ASN A 136 -16.82 -13.83 2.31
CA ASN A 136 -17.85 -13.44 3.28
C ASN A 136 -18.67 -12.22 2.83
N GLU A 137 -18.04 -11.26 2.16
CA GLU A 137 -18.70 -10.00 1.83
C GLU A 137 -19.22 -9.95 0.39
N THR A 138 -18.67 -10.74 -0.53
CA THR A 138 -19.07 -10.72 -1.94
C THR A 138 -19.72 -12.04 -2.40
N GLY A 139 -19.53 -13.12 -1.67
CA GLY A 139 -19.94 -14.47 -2.07
C GLY A 139 -19.03 -15.12 -3.12
N ASP A 140 -17.93 -14.47 -3.49
CA ASP A 140 -17.00 -14.97 -4.49
C ASP A 140 -15.88 -15.77 -3.83
N THR A 141 -15.62 -16.96 -4.34
CA THR A 141 -14.53 -17.80 -3.84
C THR A 141 -13.25 -17.55 -4.64
N TRP A 142 -12.28 -16.93 -3.99
CA TRP A 142 -10.95 -16.70 -4.52
C TRP A 142 -9.93 -17.56 -3.78
N THR A 143 -8.89 -17.95 -4.51
CA THR A 143 -7.73 -18.62 -3.93
C THR A 143 -6.50 -17.72 -4.00
N TYR A 144 -5.41 -18.14 -3.39
CA TYR A 144 -4.19 -17.36 -3.40
C TYR A 144 -2.95 -18.19 -3.67
N ALA A 145 -1.93 -17.56 -4.22
CA ALA A 145 -0.59 -18.12 -4.37
C ALA A 145 0.42 -17.10 -3.82
N VAL A 146 1.34 -17.57 -2.98
CA VAL A 146 2.39 -16.73 -2.36
C VAL A 146 3.73 -17.22 -2.83
N ASP A 147 4.63 -16.30 -3.19
CA ASP A 147 6.00 -16.63 -3.53
C ASP A 147 6.68 -17.34 -2.36
N SER A 148 7.29 -18.47 -2.62
CA SER A 148 7.94 -19.32 -1.61
C SER A 148 9.12 -18.65 -0.89
N SER A 149 9.67 -17.58 -1.44
CA SER A 149 10.70 -16.77 -0.80
C SER A 149 10.15 -15.87 0.31
N LEU A 150 8.84 -15.58 0.31
CA LEU A 150 8.17 -14.76 1.30
C LEU A 150 7.73 -15.63 2.49
N ASN A 151 8.62 -15.81 3.45
CA ASN A 151 8.36 -16.68 4.61
C ASN A 151 8.51 -15.99 5.97
N ALA A 152 8.91 -14.72 6.00
CA ALA A 152 9.03 -13.94 7.23
C ALA A 152 7.65 -13.59 7.78
N SER A 153 7.54 -13.51 9.12
CA SER A 153 6.35 -12.97 9.77
C SER A 153 6.51 -11.48 10.03
N THR A 154 5.43 -10.74 9.84
CA THR A 154 5.38 -9.31 10.16
C THR A 154 4.09 -8.97 10.90
N SER A 155 4.10 -7.84 11.63
CA SER A 155 2.90 -7.32 12.31
C SER A 155 2.25 -6.25 11.45
N LEU A 156 0.98 -6.42 11.15
CA LEU A 156 0.14 -5.44 10.48
C LEU A 156 -1.06 -5.07 11.32
N SER A 157 -1.44 -3.81 11.25
CA SER A 157 -2.64 -3.27 11.88
C SER A 157 -3.54 -2.67 10.81
N PHE A 158 -4.80 -3.02 10.86
CA PHE A 158 -5.82 -2.55 9.94
C PHE A 158 -6.85 -1.76 10.71
N GLN A 159 -7.24 -0.59 10.23
CA GLN A 159 -8.16 0.32 10.89
C GLN A 159 -9.20 0.80 9.89
N SER A 160 -10.37 0.16 9.90
CA SER A 160 -11.53 0.53 9.06
C SER A 160 -11.17 0.74 7.59
N ILE A 161 -10.42 -0.19 6.99
CA ILE A 161 -9.99 -0.13 5.59
C ILE A 161 -10.77 -1.10 4.71
N ASP A 162 -10.66 -0.93 3.41
CA ASP A 162 -11.20 -1.84 2.40
C ASP A 162 -10.18 -2.96 2.05
N ILE A 163 -10.67 -4.00 1.36
CA ILE A 163 -9.86 -5.17 0.99
C ILE A 163 -8.72 -4.79 0.03
N LEU A 164 -8.94 -3.87 -0.91
CA LEU A 164 -7.91 -3.45 -1.86
C LEU A 164 -6.76 -2.72 -1.15
N SER A 165 -7.11 -1.84 -0.21
CA SER A 165 -6.15 -1.14 0.66
C SER A 165 -5.39 -2.12 1.57
N ALA A 166 -6.05 -3.17 2.06
CA ALA A 166 -5.41 -4.22 2.84
C ALA A 166 -4.41 -5.02 2.00
N LEU A 167 -4.75 -5.40 0.76
CA LEU A 167 -3.82 -6.05 -0.18
C LEU A 167 -2.58 -5.21 -0.43
N ASN A 168 -2.76 -3.91 -0.69
CA ASN A 168 -1.65 -2.98 -0.89
C ASN A 168 -0.76 -2.87 0.36
N SER A 169 -1.36 -2.86 1.55
CA SER A 169 -0.63 -2.82 2.81
C SER A 169 0.18 -4.09 3.05
N ILE A 170 -0.39 -5.26 2.74
CA ILE A 170 0.28 -6.56 2.83
C ILE A 170 1.46 -6.61 1.85
N ALA A 171 1.23 -6.28 0.57
CA ALA A 171 2.30 -6.28 -0.43
C ALA A 171 3.46 -5.35 -0.05
N SER A 172 3.13 -4.14 0.42
CA SER A 172 4.12 -3.18 0.90
C SER A 172 4.93 -3.70 2.10
N ALA A 173 4.27 -4.35 3.06
CA ALA A 173 4.93 -4.87 4.26
C ALA A 173 5.89 -6.03 3.98
N PHE A 174 5.62 -6.79 2.94
CA PHE A 174 6.48 -7.89 2.49
C PHE A 174 7.38 -7.51 1.30
N GLU A 175 7.44 -6.21 0.95
CA GLU A 175 8.28 -5.66 -0.13
C GLU A 175 8.08 -6.37 -1.47
N THR A 176 6.83 -6.71 -1.78
CA THR A 176 6.43 -7.45 -2.97
C THR A 176 5.26 -6.76 -3.68
N GLU A 177 4.68 -7.45 -4.62
CA GLU A 177 3.54 -7.01 -5.41
C GLU A 177 2.41 -8.01 -5.28
N TRP A 178 1.20 -7.60 -5.64
CA TRP A 178 0.10 -8.52 -5.85
C TRP A 178 -0.50 -8.29 -7.24
N TRP A 179 -1.04 -9.37 -7.80
CA TRP A 179 -1.73 -9.36 -9.08
C TRP A 179 -2.76 -10.48 -9.12
N VAL A 180 -3.67 -10.40 -10.10
CA VAL A 180 -4.81 -11.30 -10.18
C VAL A 180 -4.76 -12.12 -11.47
N GLU A 181 -4.85 -13.41 -11.34
CA GLU A 181 -5.14 -14.32 -12.46
C GLU A 181 -6.66 -14.47 -12.57
N LYS A 182 -7.27 -13.64 -13.43
CA LYS A 182 -8.73 -13.44 -13.52
C LYS A 182 -9.47 -14.73 -13.84
N ASN A 183 -9.02 -15.48 -14.83
CA ASN A 183 -9.66 -16.72 -15.28
C ASN A 183 -9.66 -17.83 -14.23
N SER A 184 -8.64 -17.90 -13.40
CA SER A 184 -8.47 -18.92 -12.36
C SER A 184 -8.95 -18.46 -11.00
N MET A 185 -9.32 -17.18 -10.85
CA MET A 185 -9.68 -16.54 -9.58
C MET A 185 -8.59 -16.73 -8.51
N ILE A 186 -7.33 -16.48 -8.91
CA ILE A 186 -6.18 -16.59 -8.01
C ILE A 186 -5.60 -15.19 -7.77
N ILE A 187 -5.38 -14.88 -6.51
CA ILE A 187 -4.65 -13.66 -6.10
C ILE A 187 -3.21 -14.08 -5.80
N HIS A 188 -2.27 -13.57 -6.56
CA HIS A 188 -0.85 -13.82 -6.36
C HIS A 188 -0.25 -12.74 -5.47
N LEU A 189 0.55 -13.13 -4.50
CA LEU A 189 1.41 -12.27 -3.73
C LEU A 189 2.85 -12.60 -4.12
N SER A 190 3.33 -11.95 -5.15
CA SER A 190 4.65 -12.16 -5.75
C SER A 190 4.94 -11.01 -6.70
N LYS A 191 6.20 -10.82 -7.08
CA LYS A 191 6.51 -9.88 -8.15
C LYS A 191 5.89 -10.32 -9.47
N ALA A 192 5.34 -9.36 -10.21
CA ALA A 192 4.68 -9.59 -11.49
C ALA A 192 5.68 -9.72 -12.67
N GLU A 193 6.91 -10.14 -12.38
CA GLU A 193 7.93 -10.40 -13.40
C GLU A 193 7.70 -11.75 -14.04
N HIS A 194 6.86 -11.80 -15.08
CA HIS A 194 6.69 -13.02 -15.86
C HIS A 194 6.64 -12.71 -17.36
N GLY A 195 7.22 -13.61 -18.10
CA GLY A 195 7.30 -13.56 -19.54
C GLY A 195 8.70 -13.31 -20.08
N ALA A 196 8.81 -13.32 -21.39
CA ALA A 196 10.07 -13.02 -22.08
C ALA A 196 10.38 -11.52 -21.96
N VAL A 197 11.64 -11.19 -21.83
CA VAL A 197 12.11 -9.80 -21.92
C VAL A 197 11.72 -9.27 -23.29
N VAL A 198 10.88 -8.23 -23.31
CA VAL A 198 10.53 -7.52 -24.56
C VAL A 198 11.50 -6.37 -24.73
N SER A 199 12.25 -6.40 -25.85
CA SER A 199 13.08 -5.26 -26.24
C SER A 199 12.18 -4.13 -26.74
N LEU A 200 12.28 -2.95 -26.11
CA LEU A 200 11.56 -1.76 -26.55
C LEU A 200 12.50 -0.90 -27.41
N GLU A 201 12.15 -0.69 -28.67
CA GLU A 201 12.94 0.11 -29.61
C GLU A 201 12.18 1.38 -30.01
N VAL A 202 12.89 2.52 -29.98
CA VAL A 202 12.31 3.81 -30.41
C VAL A 202 12.05 3.77 -31.90
N GLY A 203 10.82 4.06 -32.30
CA GLY A 203 10.37 4.00 -33.71
C GLY A 203 9.68 2.70 -34.09
N GLU A 204 9.81 1.63 -33.30
CA GLU A 204 9.07 0.36 -33.47
C GLU A 204 8.06 0.12 -32.36
N SER A 205 8.54 -0.01 -31.11
CA SER A 205 7.72 -0.29 -29.94
C SER A 205 7.36 0.98 -29.15
N ILE A 206 8.18 2.05 -29.28
CA ILE A 206 7.99 3.34 -28.64
C ILE A 206 7.88 4.43 -29.70
N ASN A 207 6.69 4.95 -29.91
CA ASN A 207 6.46 6.00 -30.92
C ASN A 207 7.10 7.34 -30.54
N THR A 208 6.98 7.74 -29.27
CA THR A 208 7.48 9.04 -28.80
C THR A 208 7.97 8.92 -27.34
N PRO A 209 9.28 8.67 -27.13
CA PRO A 209 9.82 8.72 -25.79
C PRO A 209 9.82 10.15 -25.26
N SER A 210 9.20 10.38 -24.12
CA SER A 210 9.31 11.65 -23.42
C SER A 210 10.07 11.47 -22.11
N VAL A 211 11.10 12.28 -21.91
CA VAL A 211 11.80 12.38 -20.62
C VAL A 211 11.31 13.63 -19.92
N THR A 212 10.54 13.44 -18.88
CA THR A 212 10.12 14.53 -18.01
C THR A 212 11.07 14.59 -16.82
N ALA A 213 11.68 15.75 -16.58
CA ALA A 213 12.43 15.96 -15.33
C ALA A 213 11.46 15.78 -14.16
N GLY A 214 11.81 14.92 -13.22
CA GLY A 214 10.97 14.66 -12.04
C GLY A 214 10.62 15.93 -11.30
N LYS A 215 9.37 16.10 -10.89
CA LYS A 215 8.89 17.27 -10.13
C LYS A 215 9.37 17.26 -8.67
N ASP A 216 9.98 16.17 -8.20
CA ASP A 216 10.35 15.93 -6.81
C ASP A 216 11.66 16.58 -6.38
N GLY A 217 12.07 17.63 -7.04
CA GLY A 217 13.23 18.41 -6.67
C GLY A 217 14.55 17.70 -7.01
N TYR A 218 15.48 18.49 -7.54
CA TYR A 218 16.83 18.03 -7.83
C TYR A 218 17.72 18.28 -6.60
N TYR A 219 18.31 17.21 -6.06
CA TYR A 219 19.19 17.27 -4.92
C TYR A 219 20.58 16.74 -5.27
N THR A 220 21.59 17.39 -4.73
CA THR A 220 22.99 17.04 -5.01
C THR A 220 23.76 16.60 -3.77
N ARG A 221 23.20 16.87 -2.56
CA ARG A 221 23.77 16.48 -1.27
C ARG A 221 22.73 15.78 -0.41
N PHE A 222 23.12 14.68 0.20
CA PHE A 222 22.22 13.85 1.03
C PHE A 222 22.82 13.67 2.43
N TYR A 223 22.01 14.01 3.45
CA TYR A 223 22.23 13.66 4.84
C TYR A 223 21.36 12.46 5.16
N ALA A 224 21.96 11.29 5.39
CA ALA A 224 21.23 10.07 5.70
C ALA A 224 21.34 9.75 7.18
N PHE A 225 20.20 9.50 7.82
CA PHE A 225 20.11 9.12 9.22
C PHE A 225 19.25 7.85 9.35
N GLY A 226 19.75 6.91 10.15
CA GLY A 226 18.95 5.77 10.55
C GLY A 226 18.13 6.05 11.81
N SER A 227 17.64 4.98 12.44
CA SER A 227 16.83 5.03 13.66
C SER A 227 17.65 5.46 14.88
N THR A 228 16.94 5.83 15.93
CA THR A 228 17.51 5.99 17.30
C THR A 228 17.59 4.65 18.04
N ARG A 229 17.01 3.58 17.47
CA ARG A 229 16.95 2.24 18.09
C ARG A 229 18.34 1.66 18.32
N ASN A 230 18.55 1.03 19.46
CA ASN A 230 19.82 0.42 19.88
C ASN A 230 21.01 1.39 20.00
N ILE A 231 20.75 2.70 20.05
CA ILE A 231 21.77 3.73 20.25
C ILE A 231 21.58 4.32 21.64
N VAL A 232 22.69 4.37 22.43
CA VAL A 232 22.65 4.99 23.75
C VAL A 232 22.44 6.48 23.60
N GLN A 233 21.38 6.99 24.22
CA GLN A 233 21.08 8.42 24.26
C GLN A 233 21.91 9.08 25.36
N GLU A 234 22.54 10.20 25.07
CA GLU A 234 23.34 10.93 26.05
C GLU A 234 22.55 12.09 26.65
N TYR A 235 22.57 12.16 27.99
CA TYR A 235 22.08 13.30 28.74
C TYR A 235 23.20 14.28 29.03
N LYS A 236 23.07 15.52 28.57
CA LYS A 236 24.10 16.56 28.69
C LYS A 236 23.89 17.56 29.82
N GLY A 237 23.13 17.23 30.88
CA GLY A 237 22.96 18.06 32.08
C GLY A 237 21.81 19.07 32.02
N ALA A 238 21.45 19.68 33.16
CA ALA A 238 20.18 20.40 33.35
C ALA A 238 20.10 21.80 32.70
N ASN A 239 21.17 22.34 32.20
CA ASN A 239 21.21 23.74 31.68
C ASN A 239 21.28 23.86 30.15
N VAL A 240 21.15 22.77 29.44
CA VAL A 240 21.17 22.73 27.97
C VAL A 240 20.05 21.82 27.56
N ASN A 241 19.27 22.12 26.55
CA ASN A 241 18.23 21.24 25.99
C ASN A 241 18.77 19.80 25.81
N ASN A 242 18.41 18.86 26.68
CA ASN A 242 19.38 17.93 27.27
C ASN A 242 19.26 16.51 26.79
N LEU A 243 18.29 16.19 25.94
CA LEU A 243 18.19 14.92 25.26
C LEU A 243 18.61 15.10 23.80
N VAL A 244 19.81 14.69 23.48
CA VAL A 244 20.20 14.54 22.10
C VAL A 244 19.72 13.15 21.66
N ASN A 245 18.62 13.11 20.94
CA ASN A 245 18.19 11.90 20.24
C ASN A 245 19.21 11.59 19.14
N LYS A 246 20.22 10.83 19.50
CA LYS A 246 21.20 10.38 18.52
C LYS A 246 20.53 9.41 17.56
N ARG A 247 20.72 9.66 16.29
CA ARG A 247 20.37 8.75 15.21
C ARG A 247 21.62 8.06 14.68
N LEU A 248 21.46 6.89 14.08
CA LEU A 248 22.53 6.28 13.30
C LEU A 248 22.90 7.24 12.15
N THR A 249 24.17 7.51 11.99
CA THR A 249 24.70 8.40 10.94
C THR A 249 25.49 7.62 9.91
N LEU A 250 25.83 8.25 8.80
CA LEU A 250 26.84 7.74 7.88
C LEU A 250 28.16 7.50 8.61
N ASP A 251 28.90 6.46 8.18
CA ASP A 251 30.21 6.13 8.76
C ASP A 251 31.16 7.32 8.72
N PRO A 252 31.58 7.87 9.87
CA PRO A 252 32.45 9.06 9.91
C PRO A 252 33.82 8.86 9.27
N LYS A 253 34.28 7.61 9.16
CA LYS A 253 35.55 7.31 8.47
C LYS A 253 35.43 7.48 6.97
N LYS A 254 34.28 7.10 6.42
CA LYS A 254 34.00 7.17 4.98
C LYS A 254 33.37 8.52 4.56
N TYR A 255 32.60 9.10 5.46
CA TYR A 255 31.87 10.36 5.25
C TYR A 255 32.14 11.34 6.41
N PRO A 256 33.35 11.90 6.50
CA PRO A 256 33.76 12.72 7.66
C PRO A 256 32.91 13.98 7.84
N ASN A 257 32.28 14.47 6.77
CA ASN A 257 31.40 15.63 6.81
C ASN A 257 29.93 15.29 7.10
N GLY A 258 29.61 13.99 7.30
CA GLY A 258 28.24 13.51 7.62
C GLY A 258 27.25 13.53 6.45
N TYR A 259 27.72 13.75 5.23
CA TYR A 259 26.86 13.73 4.04
C TYR A 259 27.55 13.04 2.86
N LYS A 260 26.75 12.73 1.83
CA LYS A 260 27.21 12.20 0.54
C LYS A 260 26.76 13.13 -0.59
N ASP A 261 27.72 13.57 -1.41
CA ASP A 261 27.44 14.28 -2.65
C ASP A 261 27.31 13.30 -3.82
N ILE A 262 26.44 13.61 -4.79
CA ILE A 262 26.24 12.77 -6.00
C ILE A 262 27.49 12.75 -6.89
N ARG A 263 28.31 13.80 -6.84
CA ARG A 263 29.57 13.91 -7.55
C ARG A 263 30.57 14.72 -6.71
N PRO A 264 31.89 14.52 -6.90
CA PRO A 264 32.90 15.29 -6.19
C PRO A 264 32.90 16.78 -6.65
N ASN A 265 33.40 17.65 -5.79
CA ASN A 265 33.71 19.07 -6.09
C ASN A 265 32.48 19.91 -6.51
N LEU A 266 31.32 19.72 -5.84
CA LEU A 266 30.18 20.60 -6.02
C LEU A 266 30.54 22.05 -5.62
N GLN A 267 30.18 23.00 -6.47
CA GLN A 267 30.33 24.42 -6.16
C GLN A 267 29.21 24.89 -5.22
N GLN A 268 29.43 25.99 -4.50
CA GLN A 268 28.47 26.50 -3.51
C GLN A 268 27.04 26.68 -4.09
N GLY A 269 26.92 27.14 -5.32
CA GLY A 269 25.62 27.32 -6.01
C GLY A 269 24.97 26.03 -6.54
N GLU A 270 25.69 24.89 -6.45
CA GLU A 270 25.20 23.58 -6.91
C GLU A 270 24.76 22.68 -5.76
N ILE A 271 24.81 23.17 -4.51
CA ILE A 271 24.51 22.35 -3.34
C ILE A 271 23.02 22.50 -2.99
N PHE A 272 22.26 21.48 -3.33
CA PHE A 272 20.85 21.31 -2.96
C PHE A 272 20.75 20.10 -2.03
N SER A 273 20.44 20.33 -0.77
CA SER A 273 20.54 19.31 0.27
C SER A 273 19.19 18.67 0.59
N LYS A 274 19.17 17.36 0.83
CA LYS A 274 18.03 16.61 1.34
C LYS A 274 18.41 15.75 2.54
N ILE A 275 17.54 15.71 3.53
CA ILE A 275 17.63 14.77 4.65
C ILE A 275 16.84 13.53 4.28
N LEU A 276 17.45 12.35 4.45
CA LEU A 276 16.83 11.04 4.31
C LEU A 276 16.79 10.38 5.68
N LEU A 277 15.61 9.94 6.10
CA LEU A 277 15.39 9.23 7.35
C LEU A 277 15.04 7.77 7.03
N PHE A 278 15.79 6.84 7.63
CA PHE A 278 15.62 5.38 7.51
C PHE A 278 15.37 4.83 8.91
N ASP A 279 14.13 4.87 9.36
CA ASP A 279 13.77 4.47 10.73
C ASP A 279 13.84 2.95 10.95
N ASP A 280 13.91 2.18 9.90
CA ASP A 280 14.13 0.73 9.86
C ASP A 280 15.61 0.33 9.94
N ILE A 281 16.55 1.26 9.66
CA ILE A 281 17.99 1.01 9.74
C ILE A 281 18.51 1.40 11.13
N TYR A 282 19.01 0.41 11.86
CA TYR A 282 19.57 0.58 13.20
C TYR A 282 20.73 -0.41 13.41
N PRO A 283 21.63 -0.18 14.39
CA PRO A 283 22.67 -1.14 14.70
C PRO A 283 22.08 -2.51 15.02
N SER A 284 22.44 -3.52 14.23
CA SER A 284 21.95 -4.89 14.41
C SER A 284 22.58 -5.54 15.63
N SER A 285 21.98 -6.64 16.09
CA SER A 285 22.21 -7.35 17.35
C SER A 285 23.57 -8.04 17.54
N GLU A 286 24.59 -7.69 16.81
CA GLU A 286 25.96 -8.10 17.13
C GLU A 286 26.55 -7.39 18.37
N LEU A 287 25.82 -6.46 18.97
CA LEU A 287 26.07 -5.99 20.31
C LEU A 287 25.58 -7.07 21.28
N SER A 288 26.46 -7.98 21.67
CA SER A 288 26.21 -8.87 22.80
C SER A 288 26.00 -8.03 24.07
N ILE A 289 24.92 -8.35 24.83
CA ILE A 289 24.76 -7.80 26.17
C ILE A 289 25.93 -8.35 26.99
N SER A 290 26.98 -7.56 27.19
CA SER A 290 28.15 -7.95 27.92
C SER A 290 27.94 -7.91 29.45
N ASP A 291 26.95 -7.16 29.94
CA ASP A 291 26.63 -7.03 31.37
C ASP A 291 25.17 -6.53 31.53
N VAL A 292 24.46 -7.09 32.50
CA VAL A 292 23.15 -6.64 32.94
C VAL A 292 23.26 -6.20 34.40
N ARG A 293 23.21 -4.91 34.66
CA ARG A 293 23.23 -4.36 36.01
C ARG A 293 21.81 -4.01 36.43
N PHE A 294 21.31 -4.72 37.43
CA PHE A 294 20.10 -4.35 38.12
C PHE A 294 20.44 -3.24 39.12
N ARG A 295 19.77 -2.08 38.94
CA ARG A 295 19.76 -1.03 39.94
C ARG A 295 18.41 -1.07 40.62
N LEU A 296 18.40 -1.39 41.91
CA LEU A 296 17.20 -1.17 42.72
C LEU A 296 16.89 0.32 42.74
N MET A 297 15.73 0.67 42.21
CA MET A 297 15.19 2.03 42.29
C MET A 297 14.08 1.98 43.34
N TRP A 298 14.18 2.84 44.32
CA TRP A 298 13.16 2.98 45.34
C TRP A 298 11.89 3.56 44.71
N ARG A 299 10.74 3.06 45.10
CA ARG A 299 9.49 3.74 44.82
C ARG A 299 9.46 5.06 45.60
N ILE A 300 9.10 6.12 44.92
CA ILE A 300 9.03 7.46 45.50
C ILE A 300 7.55 7.82 45.60
N ASP A 301 7.12 8.31 46.74
CA ASP A 301 5.81 8.89 46.91
C ASP A 301 5.68 10.17 46.04
N SER A 302 4.65 10.22 45.23
CA SER A 302 4.46 11.29 44.23
C SER A 302 4.10 12.64 44.86
N GLU A 303 3.63 12.65 46.11
CA GLU A 303 3.22 13.88 46.81
C GLU A 303 4.33 14.43 47.68
N THR A 304 5.07 13.57 48.39
CA THR A 304 6.14 13.98 49.32
C THR A 304 7.54 13.92 48.71
N ASN A 305 7.73 13.22 47.61
CA ASN A 305 8.99 12.93 46.96
C ASN A 305 9.98 12.13 47.86
N ASP A 306 9.44 11.47 48.89
CA ASP A 306 10.19 10.61 49.79
C ASP A 306 10.13 9.15 49.32
N LYS A 307 11.12 8.33 49.77
CA LYS A 307 11.09 6.89 49.54
C LYS A 307 9.97 6.24 50.33
N ILE A 308 9.18 5.38 49.64
CA ILE A 308 8.13 4.64 50.29
C ILE A 308 8.71 3.57 51.16
N GLN A 309 8.55 3.72 52.49
CA GLN A 309 8.94 2.71 53.48
C GLN A 309 7.83 1.64 53.56
N ILE A 310 8.20 0.38 53.38
CA ILE A 310 7.28 -0.77 53.41
C ILE A 310 7.41 -1.59 54.73
N GLY A 311 8.40 -1.30 55.56
CA GLY A 311 8.61 -1.99 56.83
C GLY A 311 9.94 -1.63 57.46
N THR A 312 10.31 -2.39 58.48
CA THR A 312 11.63 -2.35 59.13
C THR A 312 12.21 -3.75 59.20
N ASP A 313 13.53 -3.86 59.09
CA ASP A 313 14.24 -5.13 59.21
C ASP A 313 14.35 -5.58 60.71
N GLU A 314 15.04 -6.69 60.93
CA GLU A 314 15.26 -7.26 62.25
C GLU A 314 16.08 -6.34 63.17
N ASN A 315 16.79 -5.36 62.67
CA ASN A 315 17.58 -4.38 63.39
C ASN A 315 16.84 -3.06 63.62
N GLY A 316 15.63 -2.92 63.06
CA GLY A 316 14.81 -1.71 63.16
C GLY A 316 15.11 -0.69 62.04
N ASP A 317 15.93 -1.04 61.02
CA ASP A 317 16.22 -0.15 59.89
C ASP A 317 15.06 -0.17 58.87
N PRO A 318 14.74 0.97 58.24
CA PRO A 318 13.64 1.06 57.31
C PRO A 318 13.90 0.28 56.02
N ILE A 319 12.94 -0.56 55.63
CA ILE A 319 12.87 -1.23 54.32
C ILE A 319 12.04 -0.38 53.40
N TYR A 320 12.59 -0.08 52.24
CA TYR A 320 11.92 0.72 51.21
C TYR A 320 11.48 -0.14 50.04
N ASP A 321 10.34 0.20 49.37
CA ASP A 321 9.83 -0.46 48.18
C ASP A 321 10.52 0.06 46.89
#